data_7d505d55e9f0dc6f4987e28343654b11
#
_entry.id   7d505d55e9f0dc6f4987e28343654b11
#
_cell.length_a   1.000
_cell.length_b   1.000
_cell.length_c   1.000
_cell.angle_alpha   90.00
_cell.angle_beta   90.00
_cell.angle_gamma   90.00
#
_symmetry.space_group_name_H-M   'P 1'
#
loop_
_entity.id
_entity.type
_entity.pdbx_description
1 polymer ?
#
loop_
_entity_poly.entity_id
_entity_poly.type
_entity_poly.pdbx_seq_one_letter_code
_entity_poly.pdbx_strand_id
1 'polypeptide(L)'
;KVEGRSDDIFYFEGQDGGQVTIYPDFIRRCILFVENVGDYQVKQHSEKIVEVCLSQRDEQVEAAITAQFQLLAQQKQFKVPEIHFSDYHWDTSRKLKRIQRL
;
A
#
# COMPACT_ATOMS: atom_id res chain seq x y z
N LYS A 1 -10.13 -21.79 -12.32
CA LYS A 1 -9.93 -20.91 -12.21
C LYS A 1 -9.71 -20.14 -11.13
N VAL A 2 -9.21 -19.74 -10.97
CA VAL A 2 -8.97 -19.08 -9.99
C VAL A 2 -9.52 -17.92 -9.77
N GLU A 3 -10.01 -17.68 -9.07
CA GLU A 3 -10.36 -16.60 -8.92
C GLU A 3 -9.51 -15.79 -8.44
N GLY A 4 -9.11 -15.40 -8.86
CA GLY A 4 -8.08 -14.66 -8.53
C GLY A 4 -8.33 -13.55 -7.64
N ARG A 5 -7.27 -13.03 -7.11
CA ARG A 5 -7.34 -11.89 -6.32
C ARG A 5 -7.59 -10.73 -7.18
N SER A 6 -8.22 -9.72 -6.63
CA SER A 6 -8.45 -8.50 -7.36
C SER A 6 -7.43 -7.42 -7.05
N ASP A 7 -6.40 -7.73 -6.27
CA ASP A 7 -5.35 -6.77 -5.91
C ASP A 7 -4.51 -6.40 -7.12
N ASP A 8 -4.08 -5.14 -7.18
CA ASP A 8 -3.34 -4.59 -8.31
C ASP A 8 -1.85 -4.56 -8.06
N ILE A 9 -1.09 -4.57 -9.14
CA ILE A 9 0.35 -4.37 -9.10
C ILE A 9 0.62 -2.87 -9.06
N PHE A 10 1.55 -2.46 -8.19
CA PHE A 10 1.97 -1.06 -8.10
C PHE A 10 3.24 -0.83 -8.91
N TYR A 11 3.39 0.39 -9.40
CA TYR A 11 4.58 0.81 -10.14
C TYR A 11 5.13 2.07 -9.50
N PHE A 12 6.43 2.07 -9.19
CA PHE A 12 7.08 3.20 -8.56
C PHE A 12 8.25 3.65 -9.39
N GLU A 13 8.67 4.90 -9.19
CA GLU A 13 9.83 5.44 -9.88
C GLU A 13 11.08 4.85 -9.23
N GLY A 14 11.93 4.22 -10.03
CA GLY A 14 13.19 3.69 -9.54
C GLY A 14 14.18 4.78 -9.23
N GLN A 15 15.15 4.46 -8.39
CA GLN A 15 16.17 5.45 -8.01
C GLN A 15 17.04 5.84 -9.18
N ASP A 16 17.13 4.97 -10.19
CA ASP A 16 17.89 5.24 -11.40
C ASP A 16 17.05 5.89 -12.50
N GLY A 17 15.83 6.25 -12.19
CA GLY A 17 14.92 6.86 -13.16
C GLY A 17 14.02 5.89 -13.90
N GLY A 18 14.23 4.59 -13.73
CA GLY A 18 13.38 3.59 -14.35
C GLY A 18 12.11 3.34 -13.56
N GLN A 19 11.38 2.31 -13.95
CA GLN A 19 10.16 1.94 -13.27
C GLN A 19 10.37 0.63 -12.52
N VAL A 20 9.89 0.57 -11.27
CA VAL A 20 9.98 -0.62 -10.45
C VAL A 20 8.59 -1.19 -10.25
N THR A 21 8.44 -2.48 -10.53
CA THR A 21 7.18 -3.21 -10.38
C THR A 21 7.13 -3.84 -8.99
N ILE A 22 6.08 -3.53 -8.24
CA ILE A 22 5.90 -4.08 -6.89
C ILE A 22 4.58 -4.84 -6.86
N TYR A 23 4.67 -6.15 -6.62
CA TYR A 23 3.49 -7.00 -6.55
C TYR A 23 2.72 -6.76 -5.26
N PRO A 24 1.41 -7.01 -5.27
CA PRO A 24 0.59 -6.67 -4.09
C PRO A 24 1.01 -7.39 -2.82
N ASP A 25 1.65 -8.56 -2.91
CA ASP A 25 2.10 -9.25 -1.71
C ASP A 25 3.12 -8.41 -0.93
N PHE A 26 3.98 -7.68 -1.63
CA PHE A 26 4.95 -6.82 -0.95
C PHE A 26 4.26 -5.67 -0.23
N ILE A 27 3.22 -5.12 -0.84
CA ILE A 27 2.46 -4.03 -0.23
C ILE A 27 1.71 -4.55 1.00
N ARG A 28 1.08 -5.73 0.88
CA ARG A 28 0.37 -6.31 2.02
C ARG A 28 1.30 -6.55 3.19
N ARG A 29 2.54 -6.97 2.93
CA ARG A 29 3.49 -7.20 4.01
C ARG A 29 3.80 -5.93 4.78
N CYS A 30 3.83 -4.79 4.12
CA CYS A 30 4.05 -3.52 4.80
C CYS A 30 2.99 -3.25 5.85
N ILE A 31 1.78 -3.77 5.63
CA ILE A 31 0.69 -3.59 6.58
C ILE A 31 0.67 -4.74 7.60
N LEU A 32 0.87 -5.96 7.13
CA LEU A 32 0.73 -7.14 7.99
C LEU A 32 1.77 -7.20 9.09
N PHE A 33 2.93 -6.60 8.90
CA PHE A 33 3.96 -6.59 9.93
C PHE A 33 3.68 -5.56 11.02
N VAL A 34 2.63 -4.76 10.86
CA VAL A 34 2.26 -3.74 11.85
C VAL A 34 1.07 -4.24 12.65
N GLU A 35 1.17 -4.17 13.98
CA GLU A 35 0.11 -4.61 14.86
C GLU A 35 -0.99 -3.57 14.95
N ASN A 36 -2.19 -4.04 15.26
CA ASN A 36 -3.34 -3.18 15.55
C ASN A 36 -3.83 -2.36 14.36
N VAL A 37 -3.63 -2.89 13.15
CA VAL A 37 -4.04 -2.16 11.96
C VAL A 37 -5.56 -2.21 11.75
N GLY A 38 -6.18 -3.36 12.05
CA GLY A 38 -7.59 -3.53 11.73
C GLY A 38 -7.79 -3.72 10.23
N ASP A 39 -8.88 -3.18 9.70
CA ASP A 39 -9.13 -3.23 8.26
C ASP A 39 -8.34 -2.13 7.56
N TYR A 40 -7.97 -2.40 6.33
CA TYR A 40 -7.14 -1.45 5.58
C TYR A 40 -7.40 -1.57 4.09
N GLN A 41 -6.99 -0.53 3.38
CA GLN A 41 -6.94 -0.53 1.92
C GLN A 41 -5.79 0.39 1.52
N VAL A 42 -5.01 -0.03 0.52
CA VAL A 42 -3.89 0.78 0.02
C VAL A 42 -4.19 1.14 -1.42
N LYS A 43 -4.16 2.42 -1.73
CA LYS A 43 -4.48 2.92 -3.07
C LYS A 43 -3.28 3.68 -3.62
N GLN A 44 -2.86 3.32 -4.83
CA GLN A 44 -1.81 4.08 -5.51
C GLN A 44 -2.46 5.06 -6.47
N HIS A 45 -2.24 6.35 -6.21
CA HIS A 45 -2.76 7.41 -7.07
C HIS A 45 -1.78 7.73 -8.21
N SER A 46 -0.48 7.61 -7.93
CA SER A 46 0.55 7.81 -8.94
C SER A 46 1.82 7.13 -8.46
N GLU A 47 2.87 7.18 -9.26
CA GLU A 47 4.15 6.63 -8.84
C GLU A 47 4.70 7.31 -7.60
N LYS A 48 4.20 8.50 -7.29
CA LYS A 48 4.72 9.30 -6.17
C LYS A 48 3.77 9.39 -5.00
N ILE A 49 2.53 8.93 -5.12
CA ILE A 49 1.51 9.13 -4.09
C ILE A 49 0.78 7.83 -3.82
N VAL A 50 0.79 7.42 -2.55
CA VAL A 50 0.07 6.24 -2.06
C VAL A 50 -0.82 6.69 -0.90
N GLU A 51 -2.07 6.24 -0.93
CA GLU A 51 -3.02 6.50 0.14
C GLU A 51 -3.26 5.21 0.91
N VAL A 52 -3.10 5.24 2.23
CA VAL A 52 -3.37 4.11 3.09
C VAL A 52 -4.62 4.43 3.92
N CYS A 53 -5.66 3.63 3.72
CA CYS A 53 -6.92 3.81 4.43
C CYS A 53 -6.98 2.82 5.58
N LEU A 54 -7.24 3.31 6.78
CA LEU A 54 -7.21 2.49 7.99
C LEU A 54 -8.52 2.63 8.75
N SER A 55 -9.05 1.50 9.22
CA SER A 55 -10.25 1.52 10.04
C SER A 55 -9.95 2.04 11.45
N GLN A 56 -8.71 1.93 11.88
CA GLN A 56 -8.28 2.45 13.18
C GLN A 56 -7.10 3.37 12.95
N ARG A 57 -7.31 4.67 13.16
CA ARG A 57 -6.27 5.66 12.96
C ARG A 57 -5.44 5.77 14.24
N ASP A 58 -4.12 5.65 14.09
CA ASP A 58 -3.21 5.68 15.22
C ASP A 58 -1.86 6.13 14.71
N GLU A 59 -1.28 7.14 15.34
CA GLU A 59 -0.03 7.71 14.87
C GLU A 59 1.10 6.69 14.87
N GLN A 60 1.12 5.80 15.87
CA GLN A 60 2.17 4.78 15.93
C GLN A 60 2.02 3.77 14.79
N VAL A 61 0.79 3.39 14.49
CA VAL A 61 0.51 2.48 13.38
C VAL A 61 0.92 3.15 12.06
N GLU A 62 0.56 4.42 11.89
CA GLU A 62 0.88 5.12 10.65
C GLU A 62 2.39 5.27 10.48
N ALA A 63 3.11 5.58 11.56
CA ALA A 63 4.56 5.69 11.50
C ALA A 63 5.20 4.35 11.16
N ALA A 64 4.67 3.26 11.74
CA ALA A 64 5.22 1.93 11.48
C ALA A 64 5.00 1.52 10.03
N ILE A 65 3.82 1.82 9.48
CA ILE A 65 3.54 1.53 8.07
C ILE A 65 4.47 2.32 7.17
N THR A 66 4.67 3.60 7.47
CA THR A 66 5.58 4.44 6.70
C THR A 66 6.98 3.85 6.71
N ALA A 67 7.44 3.39 7.88
CA ALA A 67 8.76 2.78 7.99
C ALA A 67 8.86 1.52 7.13
N GLN A 68 7.80 0.72 7.09
CA GLN A 68 7.80 -0.48 6.26
C GLN A 68 7.89 -0.15 4.77
N PHE A 69 7.20 0.90 4.33
CA PHE A 69 7.32 1.35 2.94
C PHE A 69 8.73 1.84 2.64
N GLN A 70 9.36 2.54 3.60
CA GLN A 70 10.74 2.99 3.42
C GLN A 70 11.70 1.82 3.28
N LEU A 71 11.51 0.77 4.10
CA LEU A 71 12.34 -0.43 3.99
C LEU A 71 12.13 -1.12 2.65
N LEU A 72 10.89 -1.23 2.20
CA LEU A 72 10.60 -1.85 0.91
C LEU A 72 11.25 -1.05 -0.21
N ALA A 73 11.15 0.28 -0.15
CA ALA A 73 11.75 1.14 -1.16
C ALA A 73 13.26 0.94 -1.22
N GLN A 74 13.90 0.80 -0.06
CA GLN A 74 15.33 0.56 -0.01
C GLN A 74 15.69 -0.79 -0.61
N GLN A 75 14.92 -1.82 -0.28
CA GLN A 75 15.18 -3.17 -0.77
C GLN A 75 14.98 -3.28 -2.27
N LYS A 76 13.98 -2.60 -2.81
CA LYS A 76 13.62 -2.70 -4.22
C LYS A 76 14.16 -1.53 -5.04
N GLN A 77 14.83 -0.59 -4.37
CA GLN A 77 15.51 0.54 -5.04
C GLN A 77 14.56 1.43 -5.83
N PHE A 78 13.46 1.80 -5.19
CA PHE A 78 12.58 2.82 -5.74
C PHE A 78 12.49 4.01 -4.79
N LYS A 79 12.05 5.15 -5.32
CA LYS A 79 11.90 6.34 -4.51
C LYS A 79 10.68 6.19 -3.61
N VAL A 80 10.84 6.55 -2.34
CA VAL A 80 9.74 6.41 -1.37
C VAL A 80 8.60 7.34 -1.80
N PRO A 81 7.39 6.80 -1.98
CA PRO A 81 6.26 7.67 -2.35
C PRO A 81 5.81 8.49 -1.17
N GLU A 82 5.06 9.54 -1.46
CA GLU A 82 4.38 10.32 -0.43
C GLU A 82 3.20 9.48 0.06
N ILE A 83 3.12 9.24 1.36
CA ILE A 83 2.11 8.37 1.92
C ILE A 83 1.10 9.20 2.69
N HIS A 84 -0.16 9.11 2.29
CA HIS A 84 -1.27 9.80 2.92
C HIS A 84 -2.16 8.78 3.62
N PHE A 85 -2.57 9.09 4.83
CA PHE A 85 -3.45 8.22 5.59
C PHE A 85 -4.84 8.81 5.65
N SER A 86 -5.85 7.95 5.52
CA SER A 86 -7.24 8.38 5.58
C SER A 86 -8.07 7.29 6.24
N ASP A 87 -9.36 7.59 6.45
CA ASP A 87 -10.26 6.64 7.06
C ASP A 87 -10.66 5.57 6.06
N TYR A 88 -10.79 4.36 6.56
CA TYR A 88 -11.20 3.23 5.74
C TYR A 88 -12.72 3.24 5.56
N HIS A 89 -13.15 3.15 4.31
CA HIS A 89 -14.55 3.06 3.98
C HIS A 89 -14.76 1.89 3.04
N TRP A 90 -15.56 0.92 3.43
CA TRP A 90 -15.85 -0.19 2.57
C TRP A 90 -17.28 -0.10 2.07
N ASP A 91 -17.43 -0.18 0.75
CA ASP A 91 -18.72 -0.23 0.09
C ASP A 91 -19.09 -1.70 -0.04
N THR A 92 -20.06 -2.16 0.74
CA THR A 92 -20.43 -3.57 0.77
C THR A 92 -21.06 -4.04 -0.54
N SER A 93 -21.42 -3.11 -1.41
CA SER A 93 -21.96 -3.47 -2.72
C SER A 93 -20.87 -3.90 -3.69
N ARG A 94 -19.59 -3.80 -3.29
CA ARG A 94 -18.48 -4.12 -4.15
C ARG A 94 -17.58 -5.16 -3.51
N LYS A 95 -16.88 -5.90 -4.37
CA LYS A 95 -15.83 -6.78 -3.92
C LYS A 95 -14.70 -5.93 -3.35
N LEU A 96 -14.19 -6.30 -2.21
CA LEU A 96 -13.09 -5.57 -1.58
C LEU A 96 -11.80 -5.80 -2.34
N LYS A 97 -11.14 -4.72 -2.70
CA LYS A 97 -9.81 -4.76 -3.27
C LYS A 97 -8.89 -4.01 -2.31
N ARG A 98 -8.06 -4.76 -1.59
CA ARG A 98 -7.21 -4.15 -0.56
C ARG A 98 -6.04 -3.37 -1.13
N ILE A 99 -5.53 -3.79 -2.28
CA ILE A 99 -4.40 -3.13 -2.94
C ILE A 99 -4.92 -2.69 -4.29
N GLN A 100 -5.08 -1.39 -4.46
CA GLN A 100 -5.74 -0.85 -5.65
C GLN A 100 -4.87 0.23 -6.29
N ARG A 101 -4.70 0.15 -7.61
CA ARG A 101 -4.04 1.20 -8.39
C ARG A 101 -5.11 1.97 -9.14
N LEU A 102 -5.14 3.27 -8.94
CA LEU A 102 -6.14 4.13 -9.56
C LEU A 102 -5.69 4.68 -10.91
#